data_a6f551c8563cc2b9e8f4d591345e6b6c
#
_entry.id   a6f551c8563cc2b9e8f4d591345e6b6c
#
_cell.length_a   1.000
_cell.length_b   1.000
_cell.length_c   1.000
_cell.angle_alpha   90.00
_cell.angle_beta   90.00
_cell.angle_gamma   90.00
#
_symmetry.space_group_name_H-M   'P 1'
#
loop_
_entity.id
_entity.type
_entity.pdbx_description
1 polymer ?
#
loop_
_entity_poly.entity_id
_entity_poly.type
_entity_poly.pdbx_seq_one_letter_code
_entity_poly.pdbx_strand_id
1 'polypeptide(L)'
;KYLHQSQSKYQNIEIIYSSKYGNAMYLDGCFMLSERNQDYYHDKCISLIPSSVKNILIIGGGDYAIASKLVTQRGIKSIQIVEIDIEVVNLSKKYFPKHFKLSKNNKSKISLTVQDGMHYIRKGAEKFDCIIIDSTDPVNNAKVLISKAFLTGCFKSLKSSGLLIQQSGSPIKDANYIIN
;
A
#
# COMPACT_ATOMS: atom_id res chain seq x y z
N LYS A 1 14.44 12.80 16.29
CA LYS A 1 15.38 13.50 15.38
C LYS A 1 14.84 13.39 13.96
N TYR A 2 14.70 14.51 13.27
CA TYR A 2 14.40 14.51 11.84
C TYR A 2 15.59 13.97 11.06
N LEU A 3 15.31 13.03 10.15
CA LEU A 3 16.30 12.46 9.22
C LEU A 3 16.09 12.98 7.80
N HIS A 4 14.83 13.31 7.45
CA HIS A 4 14.45 13.87 6.16
C HIS A 4 13.13 14.63 6.27
N GLN A 5 13.01 15.72 5.52
CA GLN A 5 11.77 16.45 5.29
C GLN A 5 11.79 16.95 3.84
N SER A 6 10.70 16.69 3.11
CA SER A 6 10.51 17.19 1.76
C SER A 6 9.04 17.37 1.44
N GLN A 7 8.75 18.20 0.45
CA GLN A 7 7.45 18.36 -0.17
C GLN A 7 7.53 17.74 -1.56
N SER A 8 6.80 16.62 -1.75
CA SER A 8 6.60 16.09 -3.09
C SER A 8 5.51 16.86 -3.83
N LYS A 9 5.22 16.45 -5.06
CA LYS A 9 4.05 16.97 -5.79
C LYS A 9 2.71 16.68 -5.08
N TYR A 10 2.67 15.68 -4.22
CA TYR A 10 1.43 15.13 -3.68
C TYR A 10 1.25 15.39 -2.19
N GLN A 11 2.33 15.44 -1.41
CA GLN A 11 2.27 15.46 0.05
C GLN A 11 3.61 15.88 0.70
N ASN A 12 3.55 16.29 1.96
CA ASN A 12 4.73 16.43 2.81
C ASN A 12 5.21 15.04 3.25
N ILE A 13 6.52 14.78 3.15
CA ILE A 13 7.12 13.53 3.57
C ILE A 13 8.15 13.80 4.65
N GLU A 14 7.98 13.17 5.80
CA GLU A 14 8.90 13.30 6.92
C GLU A 14 9.41 11.93 7.34
N ILE A 15 10.73 11.83 7.57
CA ILE A 15 11.35 10.66 8.19
C ILE A 15 11.93 11.09 9.51
N ILE A 16 11.45 10.48 10.61
CA ILE A 16 11.85 10.81 11.97
C ILE A 16 12.43 9.55 12.62
N TYR A 17 13.56 9.71 13.29
CA TYR A 17 14.11 8.66 14.15
C TYR A 17 13.67 8.85 15.60
N SER A 18 13.23 7.76 16.23
CA SER A 18 13.01 7.67 17.67
C SER A 18 13.56 6.35 18.23
N SER A 19 13.95 6.35 19.52
CA SER A 19 14.40 5.13 20.20
C SER A 19 13.29 4.05 20.26
N LYS A 20 12.03 4.47 20.31
CA LYS A 20 10.86 3.57 20.41
C LYS A 20 10.55 2.89 19.07
N TYR A 21 10.54 3.64 17.97
CA TYR A 21 10.03 3.16 16.68
C TYR A 21 11.12 2.91 15.63
N GLY A 22 12.39 3.30 15.91
CA GLY A 22 13.41 3.38 14.87
C GLY A 22 13.10 4.51 13.91
N ASN A 23 13.35 4.32 12.63
CA ASN A 23 12.87 5.22 11.59
C ASN A 23 11.34 5.12 11.48
N ALA A 24 10.68 6.26 11.34
CA ALA A 24 9.24 6.35 11.10
C ALA A 24 8.97 7.35 9.98
N MET A 25 8.04 7.00 9.08
CA MET A 25 7.59 7.85 7.98
C MET A 25 6.23 8.45 8.32
N TYR A 26 6.12 9.74 8.04
CA TYR A 26 4.86 10.48 8.11
C TYR A 26 4.58 11.10 6.73
N LEU A 27 3.32 11.04 6.31
CA LEU A 27 2.81 11.65 5.10
C LEU A 27 1.71 12.65 5.50
N ASP A 28 1.89 13.93 5.21
CA ASP A 28 1.00 15.02 5.67
C ASP A 28 0.71 14.96 7.18
N GLY A 29 1.72 14.61 7.99
CA GLY A 29 1.61 14.46 9.44
C GLY A 29 0.94 13.15 9.91
N CYS A 30 0.43 12.30 9.00
CA CYS A 30 -0.11 10.99 9.33
C CYS A 30 1.00 9.96 9.44
N PHE A 31 1.03 9.20 10.55
CA PHE A 31 1.96 8.09 10.74
C PHE A 31 1.64 6.94 9.79
N MET A 32 2.60 6.56 8.96
CA MET A 32 2.42 5.52 7.95
C MET A 32 3.18 4.25 8.25
N LEU A 33 4.44 4.37 8.63
CA LEU A 33 5.36 3.25 8.68
C LEU A 33 6.40 3.46 9.77
N SER A 34 6.87 2.40 10.42
CA SER A 34 8.07 2.44 11.26
C SER A 34 8.87 1.14 11.15
N GLU A 35 10.17 1.21 11.46
CA GLU A 35 11.01 0.00 11.49
C GLU A 35 10.57 -1.02 12.53
N ARG A 36 9.95 -0.54 13.61
CA ARG A 36 9.41 -1.37 14.70
C ARG A 36 7.90 -1.21 14.73
N ASN A 37 7.17 -2.28 15.06
CA ASN A 37 5.72 -2.34 15.22
C ASN A 37 4.87 -2.22 13.95
N GLN A 38 5.48 -2.21 12.77
CA GLN A 38 4.74 -2.18 11.50
C GLN A 38 4.15 -3.54 11.11
N ASP A 39 4.72 -4.63 11.63
CA ASP A 39 4.38 -6.00 11.21
C ASP A 39 2.92 -6.34 11.52
N TYR A 40 2.34 -5.82 12.60
CA TYR A 40 0.97 -6.14 13.01
C TYR A 40 -0.08 -5.84 11.93
N TYR A 41 -0.05 -4.64 11.35
CA TYR A 41 -0.98 -4.23 10.30
C TYR A 41 -0.78 -5.07 9.03
N HIS A 42 0.47 -5.16 8.58
CA HIS A 42 0.80 -5.90 7.36
C HIS A 42 0.46 -7.38 7.48
N ASP A 43 0.78 -8.02 8.61
CA ASP A 43 0.46 -9.42 8.85
C ASP A 43 -1.05 -9.65 8.92
N LYS A 44 -1.81 -8.71 9.49
CA LYS A 44 -3.27 -8.78 9.48
C LYS A 44 -3.84 -8.70 8.08
N CYS A 45 -3.40 -7.75 7.26
CA CYS A 45 -3.83 -7.67 5.85
C CYS A 45 -3.53 -8.96 5.10
N ILE A 46 -2.32 -9.50 5.28
CA ILE A 46 -1.88 -10.72 4.60
C ILE A 46 -2.68 -11.95 5.07
N SER A 47 -3.01 -12.03 6.36
CA SER A 47 -3.78 -13.14 6.92
C SER A 47 -5.19 -13.28 6.35
N LEU A 48 -5.72 -12.22 5.74
CA LEU A 48 -7.03 -12.23 5.08
C LEU A 48 -6.98 -12.79 3.66
N ILE A 49 -5.79 -13.00 3.09
CA ILE A 49 -5.61 -13.41 1.70
C ILE A 49 -5.62 -14.93 1.59
N PRO A 50 -6.57 -15.54 0.87
CA PRO A 50 -6.61 -16.97 0.66
C PRO A 50 -5.39 -17.49 -0.10
N SER A 51 -4.97 -18.72 0.18
CA SER A 51 -3.84 -19.39 -0.51
C SER A 51 -4.05 -19.60 -2.02
N SER A 52 -5.29 -19.50 -2.49
CA SER A 52 -5.63 -19.58 -3.92
C SER A 52 -5.28 -18.31 -4.72
N VAL A 53 -5.02 -17.19 -4.06
CA VAL A 53 -4.66 -15.91 -4.67
C VAL A 53 -3.28 -16.01 -5.34
N LYS A 54 -3.18 -15.52 -6.57
CA LYS A 54 -1.95 -15.59 -7.38
C LYS A 54 -1.50 -14.22 -7.90
N ASN A 55 -2.44 -13.39 -8.33
CA ASN A 55 -2.17 -12.10 -8.97
C ASN A 55 -2.80 -11.00 -8.11
N ILE A 56 -1.98 -10.09 -7.60
CA ILE A 56 -2.37 -9.07 -6.63
C ILE A 56 -2.11 -7.69 -7.21
N LEU A 57 -3.05 -6.79 -7.02
CA LEU A 57 -2.86 -5.35 -7.22
C LEU A 57 -2.80 -4.66 -5.85
N ILE A 58 -1.81 -3.81 -5.66
CA ILE A 58 -1.71 -2.92 -4.49
C ILE A 58 -1.83 -1.49 -5.01
N ILE A 59 -2.82 -0.74 -4.55
CA ILE A 59 -2.97 0.70 -4.80
C ILE A 59 -2.38 1.43 -3.59
N GLY A 60 -1.36 2.25 -3.83
CA GLY A 60 -0.46 2.73 -2.79
C GLY A 60 0.65 1.72 -2.51
N GLY A 61 1.05 1.57 -1.25
CA GLY A 61 2.05 0.58 -0.83
C GLY A 61 3.46 0.85 -1.37
N GLY A 62 3.81 2.11 -1.64
CA GLY A 62 5.14 2.52 -2.11
C GLY A 62 6.28 2.19 -1.16
N ASP A 63 5.98 1.81 0.07
CA ASP A 63 6.93 1.32 1.06
C ASP A 63 7.34 -0.15 0.86
N TYR A 64 6.65 -0.90 -0.01
CA TYR A 64 6.89 -2.32 -0.31
C TYR A 64 6.65 -3.27 0.88
N ALA A 65 6.16 -2.82 2.02
CA ALA A 65 6.04 -3.64 3.21
C ALA A 65 5.13 -4.85 2.98
N ILE A 66 3.90 -4.63 2.50
CA ILE A 66 2.96 -5.71 2.17
C ILE A 66 3.49 -6.56 1.01
N ALA A 67 3.97 -5.94 -0.07
CA ALA A 67 4.47 -6.64 -1.25
C ALA A 67 5.65 -7.57 -0.93
N SER A 68 6.60 -7.11 -0.12
CA SER A 68 7.78 -7.88 0.26
C SER A 68 7.46 -9.15 1.06
N LYS A 69 6.42 -9.12 1.87
CA LYS A 69 5.93 -10.27 2.61
C LYS A 69 5.11 -11.22 1.72
N LEU A 70 4.19 -10.66 0.93
CA LEU A 70 3.32 -11.45 0.04
C LEU A 70 4.11 -12.24 -1.00
N VAL A 71 5.13 -11.65 -1.59
CA VAL A 71 5.91 -12.30 -2.65
C VAL A 71 6.65 -13.55 -2.18
N THR A 72 6.84 -13.72 -0.87
CA THR A 72 7.43 -14.92 -0.28
C THR A 72 6.43 -16.05 -0.08
N GLN A 73 5.13 -15.77 -0.15
CA GLN A 73 4.10 -16.79 0.02
C GLN A 73 4.04 -17.72 -1.20
N ARG A 74 3.77 -18.99 -0.89
CA ARG A 74 3.62 -20.03 -1.92
C ARG A 74 2.39 -19.73 -2.77
N GLY A 75 2.54 -19.78 -4.10
CA GLY A 75 1.44 -19.58 -5.05
C GLY A 75 1.37 -18.20 -5.66
N ILE A 76 1.92 -17.15 -5.03
CA ILE A 76 1.94 -15.80 -5.60
C ILE A 76 2.78 -15.77 -6.89
N LYS A 77 2.14 -15.33 -7.99
CA LYS A 77 2.74 -15.21 -9.32
C LYS A 77 3.15 -13.79 -9.65
N SER A 78 2.29 -12.82 -9.37
CA SER A 78 2.56 -11.40 -9.66
C SER A 78 1.96 -10.48 -8.61
N ILE A 79 2.66 -9.40 -8.33
CA ILE A 79 2.21 -8.27 -7.52
C ILE A 79 2.46 -7.01 -8.32
N GLN A 80 1.38 -6.31 -8.67
CA GLN A 80 1.44 -5.00 -9.29
C GLN A 80 1.23 -3.95 -8.20
N ILE A 81 2.21 -3.06 -8.02
CA ILE A 81 2.10 -1.87 -7.16
C ILE A 81 1.78 -0.67 -8.05
N VAL A 82 0.80 0.11 -7.66
CA VAL A 82 0.44 1.39 -8.31
C VAL A 82 0.53 2.49 -7.27
N GLU A 83 1.66 3.20 -7.27
CA GLU A 83 1.98 4.28 -6.34
C GLU A 83 1.99 5.61 -7.09
N ILE A 84 1.32 6.61 -6.52
CA ILE A 84 1.25 7.93 -7.15
C ILE A 84 2.55 8.73 -6.96
N ASP A 85 3.22 8.51 -5.83
CA ASP A 85 4.36 9.32 -5.39
C ASP A 85 5.68 8.52 -5.40
N ILE A 86 6.48 8.71 -6.44
CA ILE A 86 7.78 8.05 -6.55
C ILE A 86 8.74 8.41 -5.41
N GLU A 87 8.57 9.58 -4.77
CA GLU A 87 9.41 9.96 -3.64
C GLU A 87 9.18 9.09 -2.43
N VAL A 88 7.94 8.65 -2.19
CA VAL A 88 7.63 7.66 -1.14
C VAL A 88 8.43 6.39 -1.36
N VAL A 89 8.48 5.88 -2.59
CA VAL A 89 9.24 4.67 -2.92
C VAL A 89 10.74 4.86 -2.69
N ASN A 90 11.29 5.99 -3.14
CA ASN A 90 12.72 6.29 -3.02
C ASN A 90 13.14 6.43 -1.57
N LEU A 91 12.36 7.15 -0.77
CA LEU A 91 12.62 7.35 0.66
C LEU A 91 12.43 6.06 1.45
N SER A 92 11.42 5.26 1.11
CA SER A 92 11.22 3.94 1.71
C SER A 92 12.42 3.02 1.44
N LYS A 93 12.92 2.99 0.22
CA LYS A 93 14.12 2.22 -0.13
C LYS A 93 15.35 2.66 0.65
N LYS A 94 15.50 3.98 0.90
CA LYS A 94 16.63 4.54 1.65
C LYS A 94 16.54 4.27 3.14
N TYR A 95 15.36 4.46 3.75
CA TYR A 95 15.19 4.48 5.20
C TYR A 95 14.58 3.18 5.77
N PHE A 96 13.95 2.36 4.92
CA PHE A 96 13.37 1.05 5.28
C PHE A 96 13.85 -0.05 4.33
N PRO A 97 15.18 -0.23 4.15
CA PRO A 97 15.75 -1.11 3.13
C PRO A 97 15.37 -2.58 3.29
N LYS A 98 14.86 -3.00 4.46
CA LYS A 98 14.42 -4.37 4.74
C LYS A 98 13.39 -4.85 3.70
N HIS A 99 12.44 -4.00 3.29
CA HIS A 99 11.37 -4.35 2.35
C HIS A 99 11.86 -4.53 0.90
N PHE A 100 13.04 -4.03 0.58
CA PHE A 100 13.62 -4.07 -0.76
C PHE A 100 14.70 -5.16 -0.92
N LYS A 101 15.06 -5.86 0.19
CA LYS A 101 16.02 -6.96 0.18
C LYS A 101 15.34 -8.28 -0.20
N LEU A 102 15.04 -8.42 -1.50
CA LEU A 102 14.34 -9.58 -2.06
C LEU A 102 15.30 -10.42 -2.90
N SER A 103 15.06 -11.75 -2.94
CA SER A 103 15.74 -12.63 -3.90
C SER A 103 15.42 -12.21 -5.33
N LYS A 104 16.29 -12.56 -6.30
CA LYS A 104 16.06 -12.24 -7.71
C LYS A 104 14.71 -12.77 -8.22
N ASN A 105 14.35 -13.99 -7.84
CA ASN A 105 13.07 -14.60 -8.20
C ASN A 105 11.86 -13.86 -7.61
N ASN A 106 11.91 -13.44 -6.34
CA ASN A 106 10.83 -12.67 -5.74
C ASN A 106 10.73 -11.27 -6.34
N LYS A 107 11.86 -10.62 -6.59
CA LYS A 107 11.88 -9.29 -7.22
C LYS A 107 11.25 -9.31 -8.61
N SER A 108 11.44 -10.36 -9.40
CA SER A 108 10.84 -10.47 -10.74
C SER A 108 9.32 -10.62 -10.75
N LYS A 109 8.70 -10.92 -9.60
CA LYS A 109 7.24 -11.01 -9.46
C LYS A 109 6.59 -9.69 -9.07
N ILE A 110 7.36 -8.67 -8.69
CA ILE A 110 6.84 -7.36 -8.29
C ILE A 110 7.11 -6.36 -9.40
N SER A 111 6.08 -5.69 -9.84
CA SER A 111 6.15 -4.55 -10.76
C SER A 111 5.61 -3.29 -10.10
N LEU A 112 6.21 -2.14 -10.42
CA LEU A 112 5.80 -0.83 -9.96
C LEU A 112 5.35 0.01 -11.15
N THR A 113 4.17 0.60 -11.05
CA THR A 113 3.70 1.66 -11.96
C THR A 113 3.51 2.93 -11.15
N VAL A 114 4.21 3.99 -11.53
CA VAL A 114 4.06 5.31 -10.91
C VAL A 114 2.91 6.03 -11.59
N GLN A 115 1.73 6.00 -10.98
CA GLN A 115 0.50 6.53 -11.56
C GLN A 115 -0.58 6.73 -10.49
N ASP A 116 -1.53 7.62 -10.77
CA ASP A 116 -2.78 7.75 -10.00
C ASP A 116 -3.59 6.45 -10.05
N GLY A 117 -4.01 5.94 -8.87
CA GLY A 117 -4.73 4.67 -8.73
C GLY A 117 -6.10 4.69 -9.43
N MET A 118 -6.83 5.82 -9.39
CA MET A 118 -8.10 5.97 -10.10
C MET A 118 -7.89 5.86 -11.62
N HIS A 119 -6.84 6.50 -12.12
CA HIS A 119 -6.53 6.42 -13.55
C HIS A 119 -6.14 5.01 -13.98
N TYR A 120 -5.36 4.31 -13.15
CA TYR A 120 -4.98 2.92 -13.40
C TYR A 120 -6.20 1.99 -13.48
N ILE A 121 -7.08 2.06 -12.49
CA ILE A 121 -8.30 1.23 -12.40
C ILE A 121 -9.27 1.50 -13.56
N ARG A 122 -9.38 2.74 -14.02
CA ARG A 122 -10.25 3.09 -15.17
C ARG A 122 -9.83 2.43 -16.48
N LYS A 123 -8.57 2.11 -16.66
CA LYS A 123 -8.08 1.39 -17.85
C LYS A 123 -8.59 -0.05 -17.91
N GLY A 124 -8.89 -0.68 -16.78
CA GLY A 124 -9.70 -1.90 -16.64
C GLY A 124 -9.23 -3.14 -17.40
N ALA A 125 -7.97 -3.20 -17.83
CA ALA A 125 -7.48 -4.23 -18.73
C ALA A 125 -7.16 -5.57 -18.03
N GLU A 126 -6.85 -5.55 -16.75
CA GLU A 126 -6.37 -6.74 -16.02
C GLU A 126 -7.37 -7.21 -14.97
N LYS A 127 -7.34 -8.54 -14.68
CA LYS A 127 -8.15 -9.17 -13.64
C LYS A 127 -7.26 -9.73 -12.54
N PHE A 128 -7.48 -9.24 -11.32
CA PHE A 128 -6.73 -9.63 -10.13
C PHE A 128 -7.52 -10.60 -9.25
N ASP A 129 -6.81 -11.48 -8.56
CA ASP A 129 -7.40 -12.34 -7.53
C ASP A 129 -7.62 -11.55 -6.23
N CYS A 130 -6.77 -10.54 -5.98
CA CYS A 130 -6.90 -9.67 -4.82
C CYS A 130 -6.49 -8.23 -5.19
N ILE A 131 -7.23 -7.24 -4.69
CA ILE A 131 -6.86 -5.83 -4.73
C ILE A 131 -6.72 -5.35 -3.29
N ILE A 132 -5.59 -4.74 -2.97
CA ILE A 132 -5.31 -4.13 -1.67
C ILE A 132 -5.21 -2.62 -1.88
N ILE A 133 -6.02 -1.85 -1.15
CA ILE A 133 -5.94 -0.39 -1.10
C ILE A 133 -5.17 -0.05 0.17
N ASP A 134 -3.87 0.21 0.00
CA ASP A 134 -2.90 0.52 1.06
C ASP A 134 -2.43 1.97 0.92
N SER A 135 -3.31 2.88 1.30
CA SER A 135 -3.12 4.33 1.18
C SER A 135 -3.20 4.99 2.56
N THR A 136 -2.88 6.29 2.60
CA THR A 136 -3.18 7.14 3.77
C THR A 136 -4.67 7.13 4.09
N ASP A 137 -5.02 7.53 5.32
CA ASP A 137 -6.40 7.82 5.68
C ASP A 137 -7.07 8.69 4.59
N PRO A 138 -8.39 8.59 4.39
CA PRO A 138 -9.08 9.22 3.27
C PRO A 138 -9.20 10.75 3.44
N VAL A 139 -8.06 11.39 3.56
CA VAL A 139 -7.88 12.84 3.57
C VAL A 139 -7.21 13.28 2.26
N ASN A 140 -7.43 14.51 1.84
CA ASN A 140 -6.82 15.10 0.64
C ASN A 140 -6.95 14.20 -0.61
N ASN A 141 -5.85 13.82 -1.22
CA ASN A 141 -5.80 13.02 -2.44
C ASN A 141 -6.35 11.59 -2.27
N ALA A 142 -6.30 11.03 -1.06
CA ALA A 142 -6.79 9.68 -0.79
C ALA A 142 -8.33 9.56 -0.77
N LYS A 143 -9.08 10.67 -0.65
CA LYS A 143 -10.55 10.65 -0.70
C LYS A 143 -11.12 10.00 -1.96
N VAL A 144 -10.42 10.11 -3.08
CA VAL A 144 -10.86 9.49 -4.33
C VAL A 144 -10.92 7.97 -4.24
N LEU A 145 -10.05 7.35 -3.42
CA LEU A 145 -9.91 5.90 -3.28
C LEU A 145 -11.05 5.24 -2.48
N ILE A 146 -11.95 6.03 -1.90
CA ILE A 146 -13.18 5.55 -1.25
C ILE A 146 -14.44 5.91 -2.06
N SER A 147 -14.28 6.57 -3.20
CA SER A 147 -15.40 6.95 -4.04
C SER A 147 -16.08 5.73 -4.67
N LYS A 148 -17.41 5.80 -4.83
CA LYS A 148 -18.19 4.77 -5.53
C LYS A 148 -17.61 4.45 -6.91
N ALA A 149 -17.13 5.46 -7.64
CA ALA A 149 -16.54 5.29 -8.96
C ALA A 149 -15.25 4.45 -8.90
N PHE A 150 -14.38 4.72 -7.91
CA PHE A 150 -13.14 3.96 -7.72
C PHE A 150 -13.43 2.52 -7.30
N LEU A 151 -14.28 2.31 -6.30
CA LEU A 151 -14.65 0.98 -5.82
C LEU A 151 -15.34 0.16 -6.92
N THR A 152 -16.23 0.77 -7.70
CA THR A 152 -16.82 0.10 -8.88
C THR A 152 -15.73 -0.33 -9.88
N GLY A 153 -14.73 0.51 -10.11
CA GLY A 153 -13.58 0.17 -10.95
C GLY A 153 -12.78 -1.01 -10.39
N CYS A 154 -12.53 -1.02 -9.09
CA CYS A 154 -11.87 -2.15 -8.40
C CYS A 154 -12.66 -3.45 -8.58
N PHE A 155 -13.99 -3.44 -8.36
CA PHE A 155 -14.84 -4.60 -8.59
C PHE A 155 -14.77 -5.10 -10.04
N LYS A 156 -14.75 -4.20 -11.01
CA LYS A 156 -14.59 -4.57 -12.43
C LYS A 156 -13.21 -5.15 -12.73
N SER A 157 -12.19 -4.81 -11.96
CA SER A 157 -10.81 -5.32 -12.10
C SER A 157 -10.56 -6.59 -11.28
N LEU A 158 -11.49 -7.00 -10.44
CA LEU A 158 -11.43 -8.29 -9.73
C LEU A 158 -11.98 -9.42 -10.60
N LYS A 159 -11.44 -10.62 -10.40
CA LYS A 159 -12.07 -11.87 -10.85
C LYS A 159 -13.37 -12.11 -10.09
N SER A 160 -14.23 -13.03 -10.55
CA SER A 160 -15.53 -13.31 -9.94
C SER A 160 -15.46 -13.70 -8.45
N SER A 161 -14.39 -14.37 -8.03
CA SER A 161 -14.11 -14.75 -6.64
C SER A 161 -13.01 -13.87 -5.99
N GLY A 162 -12.75 -12.71 -6.57
CA GLY A 162 -11.67 -11.84 -6.12
C GLY A 162 -11.99 -11.12 -4.80
N LEU A 163 -10.95 -10.78 -4.05
CA LEU A 163 -11.01 -10.13 -2.74
C LEU A 163 -10.55 -8.68 -2.84
N LEU A 164 -11.30 -7.77 -2.21
CA LEU A 164 -10.88 -6.39 -1.97
C LEU A 164 -10.56 -6.21 -0.48
N ILE A 165 -9.36 -5.73 -0.18
CA ILE A 165 -8.93 -5.32 1.16
C ILE A 165 -8.64 -3.83 1.12
N GLN A 166 -9.22 -3.07 2.05
CA GLN A 166 -9.01 -1.62 2.14
C GLN A 166 -8.64 -1.21 3.55
N GLN A 167 -7.59 -0.40 3.67
CA GLN A 167 -7.31 0.36 4.87
C GLN A 167 -8.37 1.46 4.99
N SER A 168 -9.08 1.50 6.12
CA SER A 168 -10.26 2.37 6.32
C SER A 168 -10.13 3.30 7.54
N GLY A 169 -8.92 3.51 8.05
CA GLY A 169 -8.71 4.33 9.25
C GLY A 169 -8.87 3.56 10.56
N SER A 170 -9.04 4.29 11.66
CA SER A 170 -9.14 3.74 13.01
C SER A 170 -10.60 3.48 13.40
N PRO A 171 -10.98 2.25 13.79
CA PRO A 171 -12.34 1.97 14.24
C PRO A 171 -12.74 2.75 15.50
N ILE A 172 -11.77 3.31 16.22
CA ILE A 172 -12.02 4.13 17.42
C ILE A 172 -12.24 5.59 17.06
N LYS A 173 -11.40 6.13 16.14
CA LYS A 173 -11.45 7.55 15.76
C LYS A 173 -12.44 7.81 14.63
N ASP A 174 -12.56 6.86 13.71
CA ASP A 174 -13.26 7.01 12.44
C ASP A 174 -14.50 6.12 12.34
N ALA A 175 -15.05 5.63 13.49
CA ALA A 175 -16.17 4.69 13.55
C ALA A 175 -17.38 5.16 12.73
N ASN A 176 -17.78 6.42 12.86
CA ASN A 176 -18.92 6.98 12.14
C ASN A 176 -18.71 7.04 10.63
N TYR A 177 -17.46 7.09 10.18
CA TYR A 177 -17.08 7.12 8.78
C TYR A 177 -17.01 5.71 8.17
N ILE A 178 -16.59 4.72 8.97
CA ILE A 178 -16.45 3.32 8.53
C ILE A 178 -17.80 2.61 8.43
N ILE A 179 -18.78 3.03 9.25
CA ILE A 179 -20.11 2.38 9.36
C ILE A 179 -21.12 2.93 8.32
N ASN A 180 -20.91 4.15 7.81
CA ASN A 180 -21.76 4.78 6.80
C ASN A 180 -21.21 4.57 5.38
#